data_a80b44c96fb48214b9c362ebded4ea4b
#
_entry.id   a80b44c96fb48214b9c362ebded4ea4b
#
_cell.length_a   1.000
_cell.length_b   1.000
_cell.length_c   1.000
_cell.angle_alpha   90.00
_cell.angle_beta   90.00
_cell.angle_gamma   90.00
#
_symmetry.space_group_name_H-M   'P 1'
#
loop_
_entity.id
_entity.type
_entity.pdbx_description
1 polymer ?
#
loop_
_entity_poly.entity_id
_entity_poly.type
_entity_poly.pdbx_seq_one_letter_code
_entity_poly.pdbx_strand_id
1 'polypeptide(L)'
;MSFSRRNFLATAGALGAGVVSRAHAGNLVLPSFGAELLPPPKGKRVVVCGGGWGGLTVARYLRKLDPSVEVVLIERNPVFWSCPMSNKWLVDIVGTDLLVHDYLTVAKKFGYQFLQSEIVGIERDKKKVITGQGAIGYDYLVLAPGIRYQYEAWFGDDRKTINYTKANYPAAYIPSAEHITLKKKLHNFKGGDFVTVLPPPPHRCPPSPYERVCMMAWHLKQHKIPGRIVLLDPKPAPTPIGIGFKQAFDELYKNQVLYVPNATVKEVDPYNKQVKTAAGDFKFEDAILMAPHRAGDLVWMADLIGQDDKGQATGWADQHNVGLHSAKDPNVWIIGDAVGKASELFGWYPKSGHVANRLGRIAARQIVNRMQGKAFDKLLPDNLCYMFVNGNPIEAILVDFQYKFNSEGKIVQTVKEYHEHDVNLAKEDFVWFEGMAEDFLDRG
;
A
#
# COMPACT_ATOMS: atom_id res chain seq x y z
N MET A 1 3.22 1.56 -27.57
CA MET A 1 3.02 2.99 -27.90
C MET A 1 3.07 3.78 -26.62
N SER A 2 4.09 4.60 -26.48
CA SER A 2 4.22 5.54 -25.34
C SER A 2 3.10 6.57 -25.44
N PHE A 3 2.17 6.58 -24.50
CA PHE A 3 1.20 7.67 -24.35
C PHE A 3 1.95 8.90 -23.87
N SER A 4 2.35 9.77 -24.80
CA SER A 4 2.91 11.06 -24.45
C SER A 4 1.79 11.99 -23.93
N ARG A 5 2.14 12.94 -23.03
CA ARG A 5 1.24 14.01 -22.56
C ARG A 5 0.45 14.72 -23.68
N ARG A 6 1.05 14.83 -24.88
CA ARG A 6 0.43 15.42 -26.06
C ARG A 6 -0.76 14.61 -26.58
N ASN A 7 -0.69 13.26 -26.56
CA ASN A 7 -1.77 12.44 -27.08
C ASN A 7 -2.97 12.38 -26.13
N PHE A 8 -2.76 12.46 -24.81
CA PHE A 8 -3.86 12.54 -23.85
C PHE A 8 -4.64 13.86 -23.98
N LEU A 9 -3.94 14.98 -24.08
CA LEU A 9 -4.57 16.30 -24.28
C LEU A 9 -5.28 16.42 -25.63
N ALA A 10 -4.75 15.79 -26.71
CA ALA A 10 -5.40 15.78 -28.01
C ALA A 10 -6.68 14.92 -28.03
N THR A 11 -6.69 13.79 -27.29
CA THR A 11 -7.87 12.90 -27.21
C THR A 11 -8.98 13.52 -26.35
N ALA A 12 -8.64 14.22 -25.28
CA ALA A 12 -9.60 14.97 -24.46
C ALA A 12 -10.21 16.16 -25.22
N GLY A 13 -9.42 16.82 -26.07
CA GLY A 13 -9.90 17.90 -26.95
C GLY A 13 -10.82 17.43 -28.08
N ALA A 14 -10.60 16.22 -28.63
CA ALA A 14 -11.39 15.68 -29.74
C ALA A 14 -12.75 15.12 -29.32
N LEU A 15 -12.90 14.65 -28.07
CA LEU A 15 -14.19 14.21 -27.52
C LEU A 15 -15.11 15.37 -27.11
N GLY A 16 -14.57 16.57 -26.91
CA GLY A 16 -15.34 17.77 -26.62
C GLY A 16 -15.96 18.48 -27.85
N ALA A 17 -15.50 18.15 -29.06
CA ALA A 17 -15.94 18.85 -30.28
C ALA A 17 -17.07 18.14 -31.05
N GLY A 18 -17.53 16.97 -30.65
CA GLY A 18 -18.42 16.10 -31.42
C GLY A 18 -19.91 16.12 -31.03
N VAL A 19 -20.35 16.84 -29.99
CA VAL A 19 -21.74 16.86 -29.56
C VAL A 19 -22.16 18.30 -29.24
N VAL A 20 -22.33 19.15 -30.28
CA VAL A 20 -23.11 20.35 -30.17
C VAL A 20 -24.14 20.40 -31.31
N SER A 21 -25.24 19.70 -31.12
CA SER A 21 -26.50 20.02 -31.81
C SER A 21 -27.43 20.71 -30.82
N ARG A 22 -27.59 22.02 -31.02
CA ARG A 22 -28.63 22.93 -30.59
C ARG A 22 -29.58 22.45 -29.47
N ALA A 23 -29.24 22.80 -28.23
CA ALA A 23 -30.21 23.06 -27.18
C ALA A 23 -29.64 24.11 -26.22
N HIS A 24 -30.33 25.23 -26.08
CA HIS A 24 -30.20 26.31 -25.09
C HIS A 24 -28.87 26.48 -24.36
N ALA A 25 -28.21 27.63 -24.64
CA ALA A 25 -26.97 28.06 -24.00
C ALA A 25 -27.18 28.35 -22.49
N GLY A 26 -27.19 27.35 -21.67
CA GLY A 26 -26.70 27.44 -20.30
C GLY A 26 -25.16 27.36 -20.39
N ASN A 27 -24.45 28.31 -19.82
CA ASN A 27 -23.00 28.32 -19.75
C ASN A 27 -22.52 27.00 -19.09
N LEU A 28 -22.20 25.98 -19.88
CA LEU A 28 -21.42 24.85 -19.45
C LEU A 28 -20.00 25.40 -19.23
N VAL A 29 -19.71 25.80 -18.00
CA VAL A 29 -18.34 26.05 -17.56
C VAL A 29 -17.65 24.67 -17.55
N LEU A 30 -16.96 24.33 -18.63
CA LEU A 30 -16.02 23.23 -18.63
C LEU A 30 -15.00 23.53 -17.52
N PRO A 31 -14.74 22.61 -16.57
CA PRO A 31 -13.69 22.83 -15.60
C PRO A 31 -12.40 23.09 -16.36
N SER A 32 -11.82 24.28 -16.19
CA SER A 32 -10.51 24.57 -16.77
C SER A 32 -9.49 23.73 -16.01
N PHE A 33 -8.96 22.69 -16.65
CA PHE A 33 -7.80 21.96 -16.15
C PHE A 33 -6.70 22.97 -15.83
N GLY A 34 -6.42 23.21 -14.54
CA GLY A 34 -5.42 24.17 -14.07
C GLY A 34 -5.98 25.40 -13.34
N ALA A 35 -7.30 25.58 -13.22
CA ALA A 35 -7.84 26.58 -12.31
C ALA A 35 -7.49 26.23 -10.86
N GLU A 36 -7.06 27.25 -10.09
CA GLU A 36 -6.80 27.06 -8.66
C GLU A 36 -8.09 26.72 -7.92
N LEU A 37 -8.09 25.56 -7.23
CA LEU A 37 -9.24 25.11 -6.44
C LEU A 37 -9.37 25.81 -5.09
N LEU A 38 -8.24 26.26 -4.55
CA LEU A 38 -8.19 26.88 -3.24
C LEU A 38 -7.56 28.27 -3.32
N PRO A 39 -8.05 29.25 -2.55
CA PRO A 39 -7.41 30.54 -2.45
C PRO A 39 -5.98 30.43 -1.93
N PRO A 40 -5.12 31.44 -2.10
CA PRO A 40 -3.80 31.48 -1.47
C PRO A 40 -3.91 31.19 0.03
N PRO A 41 -3.03 30.35 0.62
CA PRO A 41 -3.08 30.04 2.03
C PRO A 41 -2.69 31.26 2.87
N LYS A 42 -3.25 31.37 4.07
CA LYS A 42 -2.85 32.42 5.02
C LYS A 42 -1.46 32.17 5.62
N GLY A 43 -1.01 30.94 5.63
CA GLY A 43 0.30 30.49 6.10
C GLY A 43 0.97 29.55 5.09
N LYS A 44 1.62 28.51 5.56
CA LYS A 44 2.18 27.45 4.70
C LYS A 44 1.12 26.40 4.39
N ARG A 45 1.08 25.95 3.14
CA ARG A 45 0.22 24.84 2.71
C ARG A 45 1.04 23.58 2.48
N VAL A 46 0.63 22.48 3.12
CA VAL A 46 1.11 21.13 2.85
C VAL A 46 0.02 20.35 2.15
N VAL A 47 0.31 19.87 0.94
CA VAL A 47 -0.58 18.95 0.22
C VAL A 47 -0.10 17.53 0.43
N VAL A 48 -0.99 16.66 0.90
CA VAL A 48 -0.75 15.24 1.15
C VAL A 48 -1.50 14.43 0.10
N CYS A 49 -0.76 13.68 -0.71
CA CYS A 49 -1.27 12.90 -1.82
C CYS A 49 -1.31 11.41 -1.47
N GLY A 50 -2.51 10.89 -1.21
CA GLY A 50 -2.75 9.51 -0.76
C GLY A 50 -3.21 9.43 0.69
N GLY A 51 -4.39 8.84 0.91
CA GLY A 51 -5.10 8.74 2.19
C GLY A 51 -4.89 7.42 2.92
N GLY A 52 -3.75 6.73 2.71
CA GLY A 52 -3.41 5.53 3.47
C GLY A 52 -2.91 5.82 4.88
N TRP A 53 -2.41 4.80 5.57
CA TRP A 53 -1.86 4.89 6.93
C TRP A 53 -0.85 6.04 7.10
N GLY A 54 0.07 6.19 6.14
CA GLY A 54 1.06 7.27 6.19
C GLY A 54 0.46 8.65 5.98
N GLY A 55 -0.38 8.82 4.94
CA GLY A 55 -0.94 10.13 4.59
C GLY A 55 -1.89 10.67 5.64
N LEU A 56 -2.80 9.86 6.18
CA LEU A 56 -3.67 10.24 7.30
C LEU A 56 -2.87 10.65 8.54
N THR A 57 -1.81 9.89 8.85
CA THR A 57 -0.92 10.22 9.98
C THR A 57 -0.22 11.56 9.78
N VAL A 58 0.36 11.80 8.58
CA VAL A 58 1.00 13.10 8.29
C VAL A 58 0.00 14.25 8.43
N ALA A 59 -1.18 14.11 7.83
CA ALA A 59 -2.21 15.16 7.86
C ALA A 59 -2.59 15.54 9.29
N ARG A 60 -2.84 14.53 10.15
CA ARG A 60 -3.12 14.75 11.56
C ARG A 60 -1.94 15.40 12.30
N TYR A 61 -0.73 14.82 12.17
CA TYR A 61 0.42 15.26 12.94
C TYR A 61 0.92 16.66 12.56
N LEU A 62 0.79 17.07 11.29
CA LEU A 62 1.03 18.46 10.91
C LEU A 62 0.11 19.41 11.66
N ARG A 63 -1.20 19.13 11.70
CA ARG A 63 -2.16 19.94 12.45
C ARG A 63 -1.92 19.93 13.96
N LYS A 64 -1.48 18.80 14.50
CA LYS A 64 -1.13 18.67 15.94
C LYS A 64 0.12 19.46 16.31
N LEU A 65 1.15 19.46 15.46
CA LEU A 65 2.46 20.08 15.73
C LEU A 65 2.45 21.59 15.43
N ASP A 66 1.71 22.00 14.40
CA ASP A 66 1.57 23.41 14.03
C ASP A 66 0.16 23.69 13.46
N PRO A 67 -0.77 24.17 14.30
CA PRO A 67 -2.14 24.50 13.86
C PRO A 67 -2.22 25.62 12.83
N SER A 68 -1.16 26.38 12.57
CA SER A 68 -1.15 27.45 11.55
C SER A 68 -0.99 26.89 10.12
N VAL A 69 -0.49 25.64 9.98
CA VAL A 69 -0.27 25.00 8.69
C VAL A 69 -1.61 24.61 8.07
N GLU A 70 -1.87 25.02 6.85
CA GLU A 70 -2.98 24.52 6.06
C GLU A 70 -2.62 23.16 5.47
N VAL A 71 -3.40 22.14 5.78
CA VAL A 71 -3.18 20.77 5.32
C VAL A 71 -4.33 20.34 4.43
N VAL A 72 -4.02 19.89 3.20
CA VAL A 72 -4.99 19.37 2.23
C VAL A 72 -4.63 17.92 1.91
N LEU A 73 -5.48 16.98 2.31
CA LEU A 73 -5.36 15.56 1.95
C LEU A 73 -6.15 15.29 0.68
N ILE A 74 -5.50 14.74 -0.34
CA ILE A 74 -6.13 14.33 -1.60
C ILE A 74 -6.11 12.81 -1.70
N GLU A 75 -7.29 12.21 -1.84
CA GLU A 75 -7.46 10.77 -2.04
C GLU A 75 -8.61 10.51 -3.04
N ARG A 76 -8.46 9.53 -3.89
CA ARG A 76 -9.48 9.19 -4.91
C ARG A 76 -10.64 8.38 -4.35
N ASN A 77 -10.37 7.57 -3.31
CA ASN A 77 -11.40 6.74 -2.68
C ASN A 77 -12.22 7.58 -1.69
N PRO A 78 -13.52 7.30 -1.54
CA PRO A 78 -14.38 8.03 -0.60
C PRO A 78 -14.15 7.63 0.86
N VAL A 79 -13.61 6.43 1.09
CA VAL A 79 -13.36 5.88 2.43
C VAL A 79 -11.97 5.30 2.53
N PHE A 80 -11.38 5.40 3.72
CA PHE A 80 -10.19 4.67 4.10
C PHE A 80 -10.53 3.20 4.30
N TRP A 81 -9.67 2.32 3.80
CA TRP A 81 -9.74 0.89 4.04
C TRP A 81 -8.38 0.39 4.53
N SER A 82 -8.36 -0.21 5.73
CA SER A 82 -7.13 -0.74 6.32
C SER A 82 -6.74 -2.08 5.70
N CYS A 83 -5.47 -2.23 5.29
CA CYS A 83 -4.89 -3.54 4.95
C CYS A 83 -4.54 -4.37 6.21
N PRO A 84 -3.93 -3.80 7.27
CA PRO A 84 -3.92 -4.45 8.58
C PRO A 84 -5.32 -4.91 8.98
N MET A 85 -5.44 -6.09 9.55
CA MET A 85 -6.69 -6.82 9.87
C MET A 85 -7.45 -7.41 8.66
N SER A 86 -7.09 -7.09 7.42
CA SER A 86 -7.87 -7.56 6.25
C SER A 86 -7.83 -9.08 6.05
N ASN A 87 -6.79 -9.78 6.49
CA ASN A 87 -6.74 -11.25 6.43
C ASN A 87 -7.74 -11.89 7.41
N LYS A 88 -7.94 -11.27 8.60
CA LYS A 88 -8.94 -11.69 9.59
C LYS A 88 -10.35 -11.38 9.12
N TRP A 89 -10.54 -10.23 8.45
CA TRP A 89 -11.80 -9.86 7.83
C TRP A 89 -12.19 -10.79 6.67
N LEU A 90 -11.21 -11.27 5.92
CA LEU A 90 -11.44 -12.20 4.80
C LEU A 90 -12.21 -13.47 5.22
N VAL A 91 -12.01 -13.91 6.45
CA VAL A 91 -12.57 -15.14 7.03
C VAL A 91 -13.55 -14.88 8.19
N ASP A 92 -14.11 -13.67 8.27
CA ASP A 92 -15.14 -13.26 9.23
C ASP A 92 -14.72 -13.24 10.72
N ILE A 93 -13.42 -13.20 11.03
CA ILE A 93 -12.96 -13.00 12.41
C ILE A 93 -13.22 -11.57 12.89
N VAL A 94 -13.16 -10.59 11.97
CA VAL A 94 -13.49 -9.18 12.25
C VAL A 94 -14.49 -8.63 11.24
N GLY A 95 -15.27 -7.64 11.67
CA GLY A 95 -16.25 -6.94 10.83
C GLY A 95 -15.63 -5.89 9.91
N THR A 96 -16.42 -5.38 8.97
CA THR A 96 -16.01 -4.34 8.01
C THR A 96 -15.83 -2.98 8.70
N ASP A 97 -16.56 -2.72 9.77
CA ASP A 97 -16.51 -1.52 10.61
C ASP A 97 -15.12 -1.30 11.25
N LEU A 98 -14.40 -2.39 11.49
CA LEU A 98 -13.01 -2.29 11.97
C LEU A 98 -12.05 -1.71 10.92
N LEU A 99 -12.30 -1.95 9.62
CA LEU A 99 -11.39 -1.63 8.53
C LEU A 99 -11.72 -0.35 7.79
N VAL A 100 -13.01 0.03 7.74
CA VAL A 100 -13.51 1.08 6.83
C VAL A 100 -13.94 2.31 7.61
N HIS A 101 -13.36 3.46 7.26
CA HIS A 101 -13.61 4.73 7.95
C HIS A 101 -13.82 5.87 6.94
N ASP A 102 -14.68 6.81 7.29
CA ASP A 102 -14.98 7.98 6.46
C ASP A 102 -13.89 9.06 6.59
N TYR A 103 -13.38 9.52 5.46
CA TYR A 103 -12.35 10.56 5.42
C TYR A 103 -12.82 11.93 5.92
N LEU A 104 -14.08 12.30 5.65
CA LEU A 104 -14.60 13.62 6.03
C LEU A 104 -14.71 13.76 7.55
N THR A 105 -15.18 12.71 8.22
CA THR A 105 -15.27 12.66 9.68
C THR A 105 -13.88 12.79 10.30
N VAL A 106 -12.91 12.05 9.80
CA VAL A 106 -11.51 12.10 10.27
C VAL A 106 -10.90 13.49 10.02
N ALA A 107 -11.09 14.06 8.83
CA ALA A 107 -10.59 15.39 8.47
C ALA A 107 -11.18 16.48 9.38
N LYS A 108 -12.48 16.42 9.66
CA LYS A 108 -13.16 17.34 10.57
C LYS A 108 -12.62 17.24 12.00
N LYS A 109 -12.44 16.02 12.50
CA LYS A 109 -11.88 15.76 13.84
C LYS A 109 -10.50 16.38 14.03
N PHE A 110 -9.62 16.23 13.05
CA PHE A 110 -8.23 16.67 13.14
C PHE A 110 -7.94 18.03 12.49
N GLY A 111 -8.94 18.68 11.91
CA GLY A 111 -8.85 20.04 11.40
C GLY A 111 -7.99 20.20 10.14
N TYR A 112 -8.01 19.22 9.22
CA TYR A 112 -7.43 19.35 7.89
C TYR A 112 -8.54 19.29 6.81
N GLN A 113 -8.20 19.71 5.59
CA GLN A 113 -9.14 19.64 4.46
C GLN A 113 -8.98 18.28 3.75
N PHE A 114 -10.09 17.68 3.37
CA PHE A 114 -10.12 16.48 2.54
C PHE A 114 -10.71 16.81 1.17
N LEU A 115 -10.00 16.43 0.11
CA LEU A 115 -10.47 16.50 -1.27
C LEU A 115 -10.52 15.10 -1.86
N GLN A 116 -11.73 14.61 -2.13
CA GLN A 116 -11.89 13.39 -2.91
C GLN A 116 -11.66 13.70 -4.39
N SER A 117 -10.50 13.35 -4.91
CA SER A 117 -10.17 13.54 -6.33
C SER A 117 -9.04 12.63 -6.76
N GLU A 118 -9.02 12.29 -8.05
CA GLU A 118 -7.86 11.65 -8.67
C GLU A 118 -6.81 12.70 -9.03
N ILE A 119 -5.56 12.41 -8.71
CA ILE A 119 -4.41 13.23 -9.09
C ILE A 119 -3.96 12.79 -10.47
N VAL A 120 -3.99 13.74 -11.41
CA VAL A 120 -3.67 13.49 -12.82
C VAL A 120 -2.35 14.14 -13.26
N GLY A 121 -1.73 14.95 -12.40
CA GLY A 121 -0.45 15.60 -12.65
C GLY A 121 0.21 16.16 -11.40
N ILE A 122 1.54 16.22 -11.38
CA ILE A 122 2.35 16.89 -10.36
C ILE A 122 3.37 17.76 -11.08
N GLU A 123 3.27 19.07 -10.94
CA GLU A 123 4.15 20.07 -11.53
C GLU A 123 5.06 20.64 -10.42
N ARG A 124 6.18 19.96 -10.14
CA ARG A 124 7.10 20.34 -9.04
C ARG A 124 7.67 21.75 -9.18
N ASP A 125 8.07 22.12 -10.39
CA ASP A 125 8.64 23.45 -10.66
C ASP A 125 7.65 24.59 -10.38
N LYS A 126 6.35 24.32 -10.58
CA LYS A 126 5.27 25.26 -10.28
C LYS A 126 4.68 25.06 -8.89
N LYS A 127 5.13 24.04 -8.16
CA LYS A 127 4.58 23.62 -6.86
C LYS A 127 3.05 23.42 -6.92
N LYS A 128 2.57 22.64 -7.90
CA LYS A 128 1.14 22.37 -8.10
C LYS A 128 0.86 20.87 -8.21
N VAL A 129 -0.21 20.46 -7.57
CA VAL A 129 -0.86 19.17 -7.79
C VAL A 129 -2.07 19.40 -8.66
N ILE A 130 -2.17 18.67 -9.78
CA ILE A 130 -3.27 18.75 -10.73
C ILE A 130 -4.22 17.59 -10.46
N THR A 131 -5.48 17.90 -10.24
CA THR A 131 -6.56 16.93 -10.04
C THR A 131 -7.57 17.00 -11.19
N GLY A 132 -8.48 16.04 -11.24
CA GLY A 132 -9.61 16.09 -12.19
C GLY A 132 -10.55 17.28 -12.00
N GLN A 133 -10.44 18.01 -10.89
CA GLN A 133 -11.29 19.16 -10.55
C GLN A 133 -10.57 20.51 -10.73
N GLY A 134 -9.23 20.50 -10.75
CA GLY A 134 -8.41 21.70 -10.88
C GLY A 134 -7.05 21.54 -10.19
N ALA A 135 -6.33 22.64 -9.98
CA ALA A 135 -4.99 22.66 -9.40
C ALA A 135 -4.99 23.12 -7.94
N ILE A 136 -4.04 22.61 -7.16
CA ILE A 136 -3.77 23.05 -5.79
C ILE A 136 -2.29 23.37 -5.68
N GLY A 137 -1.99 24.63 -5.35
CA GLY A 137 -0.64 25.08 -5.04
C GLY A 137 -0.20 24.63 -3.65
N TYR A 138 1.09 24.34 -3.46
CA TYR A 138 1.67 23.93 -2.19
C TYR A 138 3.00 24.63 -1.89
N ASP A 139 3.32 24.77 -0.60
CA ASP A 139 4.70 25.07 -0.16
C ASP A 139 5.51 23.78 -0.04
N TYR A 140 4.87 22.74 0.50
CA TYR A 140 5.44 21.41 0.71
C TYR A 140 4.46 20.33 0.25
N LEU A 141 5.02 19.25 -0.30
CA LEU A 141 4.27 18.12 -0.83
C LEU A 141 4.63 16.85 -0.08
N VAL A 142 3.63 16.04 0.24
CA VAL A 142 3.83 14.68 0.76
C VAL A 142 3.22 13.67 -0.21
N LEU A 143 4.03 12.75 -0.69
CA LEU A 143 3.59 11.63 -1.52
C LEU A 143 3.51 10.36 -0.67
N ALA A 144 2.29 9.84 -0.49
CA ALA A 144 2.01 8.62 0.26
C ALA A 144 1.16 7.63 -0.56
N PRO A 145 1.52 7.35 -1.84
CA PRO A 145 0.66 6.59 -2.75
C PRO A 145 0.68 5.07 -2.51
N GLY A 146 1.49 4.58 -1.59
CA GLY A 146 1.68 3.15 -1.38
C GLY A 146 2.36 2.47 -2.56
N ILE A 147 1.86 1.28 -2.92
CA ILE A 147 2.39 0.45 -4.00
C ILE A 147 1.50 0.46 -5.24
N ARG A 148 2.07 -0.03 -6.34
CA ARG A 148 1.38 -0.48 -7.54
C ARG A 148 1.83 -1.89 -7.89
N TYR A 149 0.90 -2.73 -8.40
CA TYR A 149 1.23 -4.02 -9.02
C TYR A 149 1.80 -3.81 -10.42
N GLN A 150 2.86 -4.54 -10.75
CA GLN A 150 3.53 -4.50 -12.04
C GLN A 150 3.12 -5.73 -12.88
N TYR A 151 1.84 -5.81 -13.27
CA TYR A 151 1.34 -6.90 -14.14
C TYR A 151 2.00 -6.88 -15.52
N GLU A 152 2.54 -5.75 -15.93
CA GLU A 152 3.34 -5.60 -17.14
C GLU A 152 4.59 -6.52 -17.14
N ALA A 153 5.08 -6.93 -15.97
CA ALA A 153 6.17 -7.90 -15.85
C ALA A 153 5.79 -9.30 -16.36
N TRP A 154 4.49 -9.64 -16.35
CA TRP A 154 3.98 -10.92 -16.84
C TRP A 154 3.39 -10.84 -18.24
N PHE A 155 2.73 -9.73 -18.57
CA PHE A 155 1.88 -9.61 -19.76
C PHE A 155 2.32 -8.51 -20.74
N GLY A 156 3.45 -7.82 -20.47
CA GLY A 156 3.86 -6.67 -21.27
C GLY A 156 2.74 -5.62 -21.35
N ASP A 157 2.43 -5.17 -22.56
CA ASP A 157 1.41 -4.14 -22.80
C ASP A 157 -0.01 -4.70 -23.05
N ASP A 158 -0.22 -6.00 -22.83
CA ASP A 158 -1.56 -6.61 -23.00
C ASP A 158 -2.53 -6.18 -21.91
N ARG A 159 -3.13 -5.01 -22.12
CA ARG A 159 -4.12 -4.41 -21.21
C ARG A 159 -5.35 -5.28 -20.98
N LYS A 160 -5.74 -6.09 -21.98
CA LYS A 160 -6.89 -6.98 -21.85
C LYS A 160 -6.61 -8.07 -20.82
N THR A 161 -5.47 -8.75 -20.94
CA THR A 161 -5.06 -9.81 -20.01
C THR A 161 -4.75 -9.24 -18.61
N ILE A 162 -4.11 -8.05 -18.51
CA ILE A 162 -3.90 -7.37 -17.22
C ILE A 162 -5.23 -7.09 -16.51
N ASN A 163 -6.20 -6.50 -17.20
CA ASN A 163 -7.49 -6.15 -16.61
C ASN A 163 -8.29 -7.42 -16.25
N TYR A 164 -8.26 -8.44 -17.11
CA TYR A 164 -8.88 -9.72 -16.83
C TYR A 164 -8.29 -10.35 -15.54
N THR A 165 -6.97 -10.37 -15.41
CA THR A 165 -6.27 -10.93 -14.24
C THR A 165 -6.64 -10.20 -12.97
N LYS A 166 -6.60 -8.86 -12.99
CA LYS A 166 -6.98 -8.03 -11.83
C LYS A 166 -8.42 -8.27 -11.39
N ALA A 167 -9.35 -8.40 -12.33
CA ALA A 167 -10.76 -8.58 -12.03
C ALA A 167 -11.08 -9.99 -11.51
N ASN A 168 -10.40 -11.02 -12.03
CA ASN A 168 -10.72 -12.41 -11.72
C ASN A 168 -9.83 -13.05 -10.65
N TYR A 169 -8.59 -12.57 -10.48
CA TYR A 169 -7.60 -13.14 -9.54
C TYR A 169 -6.91 -12.04 -8.72
N PRO A 170 -7.71 -11.24 -7.96
CA PRO A 170 -7.22 -10.05 -7.28
C PRO A 170 -6.20 -10.38 -6.20
N ALA A 171 -5.16 -9.56 -6.08
CA ALA A 171 -4.15 -9.68 -5.04
C ALA A 171 -4.64 -9.19 -3.67
N ALA A 172 -5.54 -8.22 -3.64
CA ALA A 172 -6.11 -7.61 -2.44
C ALA A 172 -5.05 -7.10 -1.44
N TYR A 173 -4.08 -6.32 -1.97
CA TYR A 173 -3.07 -5.57 -1.20
C TYR A 173 -3.16 -4.07 -1.44
N ILE A 174 -3.95 -3.62 -2.42
CA ILE A 174 -4.32 -2.22 -2.61
C ILE A 174 -5.78 -2.06 -2.17
N PRO A 175 -6.08 -1.13 -1.23
CA PRO A 175 -7.45 -0.91 -0.76
C PRO A 175 -8.40 -0.58 -1.91
N SER A 176 -9.36 -1.48 -2.17
CA SER A 176 -10.33 -1.33 -3.25
C SER A 176 -11.35 -2.47 -3.24
N ALA A 177 -12.14 -2.57 -4.30
CA ALA A 177 -13.04 -3.69 -4.58
C ALA A 177 -12.33 -5.07 -4.61
N GLU A 178 -10.99 -5.11 -4.74
CA GLU A 178 -10.20 -6.35 -4.73
C GLU A 178 -10.45 -7.18 -3.46
N HIS A 179 -10.55 -6.54 -2.30
CA HIS A 179 -10.81 -7.23 -1.02
C HIS A 179 -12.19 -7.90 -1.02
N ILE A 180 -13.21 -7.17 -1.49
CA ILE A 180 -14.59 -7.70 -1.58
C ILE A 180 -14.64 -8.87 -2.58
N THR A 181 -13.96 -8.73 -3.72
CA THR A 181 -13.91 -9.79 -4.73
C THR A 181 -13.23 -11.03 -4.18
N LEU A 182 -12.06 -10.89 -3.53
CA LEU A 182 -11.34 -12.02 -2.92
C LEU A 182 -12.17 -12.71 -1.85
N LYS A 183 -12.85 -11.96 -0.97
CA LYS A 183 -13.73 -12.54 0.04
C LYS A 183 -14.85 -13.36 -0.56
N LYS A 184 -15.54 -12.81 -1.58
CA LYS A 184 -16.59 -13.54 -2.31
C LYS A 184 -16.06 -14.82 -2.97
N LYS A 185 -14.87 -14.79 -3.54
CA LYS A 185 -14.23 -15.95 -4.17
C LYS A 185 -13.94 -17.03 -3.13
N LEU A 186 -13.33 -16.68 -2.00
CA LEU A 186 -13.04 -17.62 -0.92
C LEU A 186 -14.30 -18.26 -0.38
N HIS A 187 -15.33 -17.48 -0.07
CA HIS A 187 -16.60 -17.99 0.50
C HIS A 187 -17.42 -18.81 -0.49
N ASN A 188 -17.24 -18.61 -1.80
CA ASN A 188 -17.86 -19.39 -2.85
C ASN A 188 -17.03 -20.59 -3.34
N PHE A 189 -15.79 -20.72 -2.86
CA PHE A 189 -14.89 -21.78 -3.26
C PHE A 189 -15.45 -23.16 -2.88
N LYS A 190 -15.43 -24.11 -3.83
CA LYS A 190 -16.05 -25.44 -3.63
C LYS A 190 -15.04 -26.56 -3.49
N GLY A 191 -13.76 -26.26 -3.69
CA GLY A 191 -12.69 -27.25 -3.58
C GLY A 191 -11.68 -27.16 -4.73
N GLY A 192 -10.71 -28.03 -4.71
CA GLY A 192 -9.58 -28.03 -5.64
C GLY A 192 -8.40 -27.19 -5.13
N ASP A 193 -7.52 -26.76 -6.03
CA ASP A 193 -6.36 -25.96 -5.70
C ASP A 193 -6.68 -24.45 -5.77
N PHE A 194 -6.49 -23.75 -4.65
CA PHE A 194 -6.48 -22.29 -4.60
C PHE A 194 -5.02 -21.82 -4.60
N VAL A 195 -4.53 -21.37 -5.74
CA VAL A 195 -3.13 -20.96 -5.88
C VAL A 195 -2.93 -19.52 -5.39
N THR A 196 -1.91 -19.31 -4.56
CA THR A 196 -1.45 -17.98 -4.13
C THR A 196 -0.03 -17.76 -4.61
N VAL A 197 0.16 -16.78 -5.48
CA VAL A 197 1.47 -16.37 -5.99
C VAL A 197 2.02 -15.25 -5.15
N LEU A 198 3.22 -15.42 -4.58
CA LEU A 198 3.97 -14.35 -3.92
C LEU A 198 4.85 -13.62 -4.92
N PRO A 199 4.92 -12.29 -4.86
CA PRO A 199 5.87 -11.52 -5.65
C PRO A 199 7.29 -11.62 -5.04
N PRO A 200 8.33 -11.37 -5.86
CA PRO A 200 9.68 -11.21 -5.33
C PRO A 200 9.75 -9.96 -4.42
N PRO A 201 10.66 -9.95 -3.42
CA PRO A 201 10.90 -8.77 -2.60
C PRO A 201 11.55 -7.62 -3.43
N PRO A 202 11.33 -6.34 -3.02
CA PRO A 202 10.49 -5.90 -1.92
C PRO A 202 9.01 -5.87 -2.29
N HIS A 203 8.15 -6.29 -1.36
CA HIS A 203 6.70 -6.22 -1.55
C HIS A 203 6.00 -5.77 -0.26
N ARG A 204 4.73 -5.33 -0.38
CA ARG A 204 3.92 -4.92 0.77
C ARG A 204 3.72 -6.09 1.73
N CYS A 205 3.92 -5.81 3.03
CA CYS A 205 3.68 -6.68 4.16
C CYS A 205 4.28 -8.09 3.98
N PRO A 206 5.60 -8.25 4.12
CA PRO A 206 6.29 -9.51 3.84
C PRO A 206 5.68 -10.76 4.50
N PRO A 207 5.23 -10.74 5.78
CA PRO A 207 4.62 -11.91 6.40
C PRO A 207 3.14 -12.12 6.05
N SER A 208 2.43 -11.10 5.57
CA SER A 208 0.97 -11.17 5.35
C SER A 208 0.51 -12.24 4.36
N PRO A 209 1.23 -12.60 3.29
CA PRO A 209 0.81 -13.69 2.42
C PRO A 209 0.73 -15.04 3.15
N TYR A 210 1.64 -15.29 4.08
CA TYR A 210 1.64 -16.53 4.88
C TYR A 210 0.48 -16.53 5.89
N GLU A 211 0.23 -15.40 6.57
CA GLU A 211 -0.96 -15.22 7.41
C GLU A 211 -2.23 -15.46 6.61
N ARG A 212 -2.34 -14.86 5.40
CA ARG A 212 -3.50 -15.05 4.52
C ARG A 212 -3.72 -16.52 4.20
N VAL A 213 -2.66 -17.26 3.90
CA VAL A 213 -2.73 -18.70 3.63
C VAL A 213 -3.20 -19.47 4.86
N CYS A 214 -2.71 -19.15 6.07
CA CYS A 214 -3.20 -19.74 7.31
C CYS A 214 -4.71 -19.47 7.50
N MET A 215 -5.15 -18.23 7.32
CA MET A 215 -6.57 -17.87 7.48
C MET A 215 -7.46 -18.54 6.43
N MET A 216 -7.04 -18.59 5.18
CA MET A 216 -7.78 -19.30 4.13
C MET A 216 -7.83 -20.80 4.40
N ALA A 217 -6.74 -21.43 4.83
CA ALA A 217 -6.68 -22.83 5.17
C ALA A 217 -7.58 -23.15 6.39
N TRP A 218 -7.55 -22.27 7.40
CA TRP A 218 -8.49 -22.35 8.53
C TRP A 218 -9.94 -22.30 8.05
N HIS A 219 -10.30 -21.36 7.16
CA HIS A 219 -11.65 -21.25 6.57
C HIS A 219 -12.05 -22.54 5.85
N LEU A 220 -11.18 -23.09 4.99
CA LEU A 220 -11.46 -24.37 4.32
C LEU A 220 -11.72 -25.50 5.32
N LYS A 221 -10.90 -25.59 6.37
CA LYS A 221 -11.02 -26.61 7.43
C LYS A 221 -12.32 -26.47 8.20
N GLN A 222 -12.68 -25.24 8.64
CA GLN A 222 -13.92 -24.98 9.40
C GLN A 222 -15.18 -25.31 8.59
N HIS A 223 -15.17 -24.97 7.30
CA HIS A 223 -16.33 -25.20 6.42
C HIS A 223 -16.28 -26.55 5.69
N LYS A 224 -15.28 -27.40 6.01
CA LYS A 224 -15.10 -28.73 5.40
C LYS A 224 -15.07 -28.68 3.87
N ILE A 225 -14.47 -27.64 3.31
CA ILE A 225 -14.31 -27.47 1.86
C ILE A 225 -13.20 -28.40 1.37
N PRO A 226 -13.43 -29.29 0.39
CA PRO A 226 -12.45 -30.29 -0.06
C PRO A 226 -11.43 -29.66 -1.02
N GLY A 227 -10.53 -28.82 -0.49
CA GLY A 227 -9.52 -28.12 -1.27
C GLY A 227 -8.29 -27.82 -0.45
N ARG A 228 -7.29 -27.26 -1.11
CA ARG A 228 -6.05 -26.81 -0.47
C ARG A 228 -5.58 -25.47 -1.04
N ILE A 229 -4.78 -24.76 -0.25
CA ILE A 229 -4.09 -23.55 -0.67
C ILE A 229 -2.70 -23.93 -1.13
N VAL A 230 -2.35 -23.61 -2.37
CA VAL A 230 -1.01 -23.82 -2.93
C VAL A 230 -0.28 -22.48 -2.89
N LEU A 231 0.75 -22.38 -2.06
CA LEU A 231 1.53 -21.15 -1.87
C LEU A 231 2.82 -21.22 -2.68
N LEU A 232 2.90 -20.46 -3.77
CA LEU A 232 4.08 -20.37 -4.64
C LEU A 232 4.97 -19.21 -4.18
N ASP A 233 6.07 -19.53 -3.50
CA ASP A 233 7.01 -18.56 -2.94
C ASP A 233 8.32 -18.54 -3.74
N PRO A 234 8.76 -17.39 -4.29
CA PRO A 234 10.05 -17.30 -4.98
C PRO A 234 11.25 -17.48 -4.04
N LYS A 235 11.06 -17.40 -2.73
CA LYS A 235 12.11 -17.57 -1.71
C LYS A 235 12.30 -19.04 -1.32
N PRO A 236 13.45 -19.39 -0.73
CA PRO A 236 13.73 -20.77 -0.28
C PRO A 236 12.95 -21.15 0.99
N ALA A 237 12.46 -20.17 1.76
CA ALA A 237 11.68 -20.38 2.98
C ALA A 237 10.78 -19.16 3.27
N PRO A 238 9.70 -19.31 4.06
CA PRO A 238 8.92 -18.18 4.53
C PRO A 238 9.81 -17.21 5.32
N THR A 239 9.69 -15.91 5.04
CA THR A 239 10.50 -14.85 5.66
C THR A 239 9.70 -13.55 5.72
N PRO A 240 9.66 -12.84 6.87
CA PRO A 240 10.22 -13.19 8.19
C PRO A 240 9.39 -14.25 8.92
N ILE A 241 9.86 -14.67 10.08
CA ILE A 241 9.18 -15.56 11.04
C ILE A 241 8.80 -16.94 10.43
N GLY A 242 9.70 -17.48 9.62
CA GLY A 242 9.46 -18.69 8.83
C GLY A 242 9.17 -19.94 9.65
N ILE A 243 9.77 -20.09 10.83
CA ILE A 243 9.59 -21.26 11.72
C ILE A 243 8.12 -21.35 12.14
N GLY A 244 7.51 -20.27 12.65
CA GLY A 244 6.13 -20.29 13.12
C GLY A 244 5.13 -20.56 12.00
N PHE A 245 5.34 -19.99 10.80
CA PHE A 245 4.49 -20.32 9.65
C PHE A 245 4.66 -21.75 9.16
N LYS A 246 5.92 -22.25 9.12
CA LYS A 246 6.17 -23.62 8.72
C LYS A 246 5.49 -24.59 9.68
N GLN A 247 5.55 -24.34 10.97
CA GLN A 247 4.84 -25.12 11.98
C GLN A 247 3.32 -25.10 11.73
N ALA A 248 2.72 -23.94 11.43
CA ALA A 248 1.30 -23.87 11.10
C ALA A 248 0.95 -24.70 9.86
N PHE A 249 1.76 -24.65 8.80
CA PHE A 249 1.53 -25.42 7.58
C PHE A 249 1.63 -26.92 7.80
N ASP A 250 2.66 -27.36 8.53
CA ASP A 250 2.96 -28.79 8.74
C ASP A 250 2.06 -29.45 9.78
N GLU A 251 1.59 -28.70 10.79
CA GLU A 251 0.82 -29.25 11.92
C GLU A 251 -0.66 -28.89 11.83
N LEU A 252 -1.01 -27.60 11.74
CA LEU A 252 -2.42 -27.17 11.73
C LEU A 252 -3.11 -27.46 10.40
N TYR A 253 -2.37 -27.29 9.28
CA TYR A 253 -2.92 -27.31 7.92
C TYR A 253 -2.22 -28.27 6.97
N LYS A 254 -1.65 -29.37 7.49
CA LYS A 254 -0.90 -30.37 6.75
C LYS A 254 -1.57 -30.84 5.45
N ASN A 255 -2.89 -30.94 5.43
CA ASN A 255 -3.66 -31.40 4.28
C ASN A 255 -4.30 -30.23 3.49
N GLN A 256 -4.26 -29.02 4.01
CA GLN A 256 -4.88 -27.83 3.42
C GLN A 256 -3.88 -26.86 2.81
N VAL A 257 -2.58 -26.95 3.15
CA VAL A 257 -1.53 -26.09 2.61
C VAL A 257 -0.46 -26.91 1.91
N LEU A 258 -0.17 -26.54 0.66
CA LEU A 258 1.01 -26.96 -0.07
C LEU A 258 1.94 -25.75 -0.22
N TYR A 259 3.01 -25.67 0.56
CA TYR A 259 4.05 -24.65 0.41
C TYR A 259 5.09 -25.09 -0.61
N VAL A 260 5.31 -24.25 -1.63
CA VAL A 260 6.26 -24.51 -2.73
C VAL A 260 7.33 -23.42 -2.73
N PRO A 261 8.53 -23.68 -2.17
CA PRO A 261 9.65 -22.74 -2.21
C PRO A 261 10.29 -22.66 -3.60
N ASN A 262 11.11 -21.61 -3.82
CA ASN A 262 11.84 -21.37 -5.06
C ASN A 262 10.95 -21.35 -6.32
N ALA A 263 9.67 -21.00 -6.14
CA ALA A 263 8.66 -20.97 -7.19
C ALA A 263 8.62 -19.61 -7.93
N THR A 264 9.77 -19.15 -8.41
CA THR A 264 9.84 -17.94 -9.24
C THR A 264 8.96 -18.11 -10.47
N VAL A 265 8.02 -17.20 -10.67
CA VAL A 265 7.07 -17.22 -11.79
C VAL A 265 7.81 -17.00 -13.11
N LYS A 266 7.53 -17.86 -14.08
CA LYS A 266 8.01 -17.78 -15.48
C LYS A 266 6.92 -17.31 -16.41
N GLU A 267 5.69 -17.80 -16.21
CA GLU A 267 4.54 -17.51 -17.05
C GLU A 267 3.24 -17.60 -16.24
N VAL A 268 2.30 -16.74 -16.52
CA VAL A 268 0.94 -16.77 -15.96
C VAL A 268 -0.06 -16.84 -17.12
N ASP A 269 -0.90 -17.87 -17.15
CA ASP A 269 -2.02 -17.99 -18.05
C ASP A 269 -3.33 -17.91 -17.27
N PRO A 270 -3.93 -16.71 -17.15
CA PRO A 270 -5.15 -16.54 -16.37
C PRO A 270 -6.38 -17.14 -17.06
N TYR A 271 -6.35 -17.39 -18.35
CA TYR A 271 -7.48 -17.96 -19.11
C TYR A 271 -7.55 -19.48 -18.97
N ASN A 272 -6.39 -20.16 -19.04
CA ASN A 272 -6.28 -21.60 -18.84
C ASN A 272 -6.01 -21.98 -17.35
N LYS A 273 -6.07 -21.00 -16.46
CA LYS A 273 -5.88 -21.19 -15.02
C LYS A 273 -4.58 -21.93 -14.67
N GLN A 274 -3.45 -21.42 -15.15
CA GLN A 274 -2.13 -22.02 -14.95
C GLN A 274 -1.07 -20.98 -14.58
N VAL A 275 -0.16 -21.37 -13.69
CA VAL A 275 1.09 -20.66 -13.40
C VAL A 275 2.26 -21.60 -13.60
N LYS A 276 3.22 -21.21 -14.45
CA LYS A 276 4.49 -21.92 -14.64
C LYS A 276 5.57 -21.24 -13.80
N THR A 277 6.30 -22.00 -13.02
CA THR A 277 7.34 -21.50 -12.13
C THR A 277 8.66 -22.26 -12.30
N ALA A 278 9.71 -21.82 -11.60
CA ALA A 278 10.97 -22.56 -11.52
C ALA A 278 10.81 -23.91 -10.81
N ALA A 279 9.81 -24.05 -9.92
CA ALA A 279 9.53 -25.26 -9.14
C ALA A 279 8.52 -26.20 -9.79
N GLY A 280 7.95 -25.85 -10.95
CA GLY A 280 6.98 -26.66 -11.69
C GLY A 280 5.78 -25.84 -12.19
N ASP A 281 4.83 -26.53 -12.78
CA ASP A 281 3.61 -25.96 -13.36
C ASP A 281 2.41 -26.28 -12.47
N PHE A 282 1.60 -25.28 -12.20
CA PHE A 282 0.46 -25.37 -11.28
C PHE A 282 -0.82 -24.93 -11.98
N LYS A 283 -1.78 -25.81 -12.06
CA LYS A 283 -3.17 -25.47 -12.42
C LYS A 283 -3.93 -25.10 -11.18
N PHE A 284 -4.98 -24.30 -11.31
CA PHE A 284 -5.78 -23.87 -10.18
C PHE A 284 -7.27 -23.85 -10.50
N GLU A 285 -8.08 -24.04 -9.49
CA GLU A 285 -9.52 -23.78 -9.56
C GLU A 285 -9.79 -22.29 -9.36
N ASP A 286 -9.11 -21.69 -8.39
CA ASP A 286 -9.08 -20.24 -8.14
C ASP A 286 -7.70 -19.77 -7.70
N ALA A 287 -7.43 -18.44 -7.76
CA ALA A 287 -6.11 -17.92 -7.45
C ALA A 287 -6.09 -16.49 -6.88
N ILE A 288 -5.01 -16.19 -6.15
CA ILE A 288 -4.49 -14.85 -5.89
C ILE A 288 -3.24 -14.68 -6.75
N LEU A 289 -3.32 -13.90 -7.82
CA LEU A 289 -2.18 -13.66 -8.72
C LEU A 289 -1.54 -12.30 -8.39
N MET A 290 -0.60 -12.29 -7.45
CA MET A 290 0.05 -11.08 -6.98
C MET A 290 1.32 -10.80 -7.79
N ALA A 291 1.21 -9.87 -8.74
CA ALA A 291 2.35 -9.42 -9.56
C ALA A 291 3.41 -8.68 -8.71
N PRO A 292 4.65 -8.55 -9.19
CA PRO A 292 5.67 -7.75 -8.53
C PRO A 292 5.16 -6.35 -8.15
N HIS A 293 5.68 -5.81 -7.06
CA HIS A 293 5.30 -4.49 -6.56
C HIS A 293 6.31 -3.43 -6.96
N ARG A 294 5.85 -2.17 -7.07
CA ARG A 294 6.67 -0.97 -7.20
C ARG A 294 6.00 0.21 -6.50
N ALA A 295 6.69 1.32 -6.39
CA ALA A 295 6.12 2.56 -5.86
C ALA A 295 4.86 2.97 -6.63
N GLY A 296 3.86 3.48 -5.91
CA GLY A 296 2.61 3.97 -6.49
C GLY A 296 2.84 5.09 -7.52
N ASP A 297 1.92 5.21 -8.47
CA ASP A 297 2.07 6.02 -9.68
C ASP A 297 2.41 7.50 -9.45
N LEU A 298 2.03 8.08 -8.30
CA LEU A 298 2.33 9.50 -8.01
C LEU A 298 3.83 9.79 -7.92
N VAL A 299 4.66 8.82 -7.48
CA VAL A 299 6.11 8.99 -7.44
C VAL A 299 6.70 9.02 -8.85
N TRP A 300 6.17 8.17 -9.74
CA TRP A 300 6.53 8.16 -11.16
C TRP A 300 6.08 9.45 -11.86
N MET A 301 4.86 9.88 -11.59
CA MET A 301 4.27 11.11 -12.13
C MET A 301 5.09 12.35 -11.72
N ALA A 302 5.64 12.33 -10.50
CA ALA A 302 6.49 13.40 -9.99
C ALA A 302 7.97 13.30 -10.44
N ASP A 303 8.35 12.27 -11.20
CA ASP A 303 9.76 11.99 -11.60
C ASP A 303 10.72 11.86 -10.39
N LEU A 304 10.27 11.14 -9.34
CA LEU A 304 11.01 10.98 -8.09
C LEU A 304 11.41 9.52 -7.80
N ILE A 305 11.36 8.65 -8.81
CA ILE A 305 11.89 7.30 -8.70
C ILE A 305 13.42 7.35 -8.63
N GLY A 306 13.97 6.55 -7.70
CA GLY A 306 15.40 6.38 -7.56
C GLY A 306 16.02 5.64 -8.73
N GLN A 307 17.31 5.80 -8.88
CA GLN A 307 18.13 5.13 -9.90
C GLN A 307 19.21 4.28 -9.23
N ASP A 308 19.54 3.16 -9.85
CA ASP A 308 20.69 2.35 -9.47
C ASP A 308 22.00 2.95 -10.03
N ASP A 309 23.13 2.30 -9.72
CA ASP A 309 24.46 2.73 -10.17
C ASP A 309 24.63 2.72 -11.71
N LYS A 310 23.71 2.07 -12.43
CA LYS A 310 23.67 2.04 -13.90
C LYS A 310 22.69 3.06 -14.48
N GLY A 311 22.08 3.90 -13.64
CA GLY A 311 21.06 4.88 -14.03
C GLY A 311 19.69 4.26 -14.36
N GLN A 312 19.46 2.99 -14.02
CA GLN A 312 18.16 2.35 -14.23
C GLN A 312 17.21 2.63 -13.07
N ALA A 313 15.93 2.83 -13.39
CA ALA A 313 14.93 3.06 -12.37
C ALA A 313 14.79 1.86 -11.44
N THR A 314 14.95 2.08 -10.12
CA THR A 314 14.84 1.03 -9.10
C THR A 314 13.39 0.56 -8.90
N GLY A 315 12.42 1.34 -9.37
CA GLY A 315 10.99 1.11 -9.13
C GLY A 315 10.48 1.72 -7.82
N TRP A 316 11.34 2.31 -6.99
CA TRP A 316 11.05 2.87 -5.68
C TRP A 316 11.60 4.27 -5.53
N ALA A 317 11.12 5.03 -4.55
CA ALA A 317 11.59 6.38 -4.30
C ALA A 317 12.83 6.42 -3.42
N ASP A 318 13.82 7.26 -3.76
CA ASP A 318 14.92 7.57 -2.88
C ASP A 318 14.59 8.76 -1.99
N GLN A 319 14.96 8.65 -0.71
CA GLN A 319 14.74 9.68 0.29
C GLN A 319 15.97 9.92 1.16
N HIS A 320 16.05 11.10 1.75
CA HIS A 320 17.02 11.40 2.77
C HIS A 320 16.72 10.66 4.08
N ASN A 321 17.65 9.87 4.60
CA ASN A 321 17.42 8.93 5.70
C ASN A 321 16.93 9.57 7.02
N VAL A 322 17.27 10.83 7.29
CA VAL A 322 16.84 11.57 8.47
C VAL A 322 15.66 12.49 8.17
N GLY A 323 15.75 13.24 7.08
CA GLY A 323 14.75 14.25 6.72
C GLY A 323 13.49 13.66 6.08
N LEU A 324 13.55 12.46 5.52
CA LEU A 324 12.51 11.77 4.75
C LEU A 324 11.98 12.53 3.51
N HIS A 325 12.62 13.63 3.13
CA HIS A 325 12.34 14.30 1.85
C HIS A 325 13.00 13.55 0.69
N SER A 326 12.49 13.76 -0.51
CA SER A 326 13.11 13.21 -1.72
C SER A 326 14.57 13.65 -1.87
N ALA A 327 15.41 12.75 -2.35
CA ALA A 327 16.79 13.10 -2.70
C ALA A 327 16.87 14.13 -3.85
N LYS A 328 15.86 14.20 -4.72
CA LYS A 328 15.78 15.10 -5.88
C LYS A 328 15.08 16.43 -5.61
N ASP A 329 14.22 16.51 -4.57
CA ASP A 329 13.44 17.71 -4.27
C ASP A 329 13.23 17.86 -2.75
N PRO A 330 13.89 18.86 -2.12
CA PRO A 330 13.84 19.04 -0.67
C PRO A 330 12.47 19.52 -0.14
N ASN A 331 11.54 19.91 -1.02
CA ASN A 331 10.18 20.32 -0.65
C ASN A 331 9.15 19.19 -0.80
N VAL A 332 9.59 18.00 -1.20
CA VAL A 332 8.72 16.84 -1.40
C VAL A 332 9.15 15.71 -0.46
N TRP A 333 8.24 15.28 0.40
CA TRP A 333 8.39 14.10 1.26
C TRP A 333 7.75 12.89 0.62
N ILE A 334 8.38 11.72 0.76
CA ILE A 334 7.84 10.46 0.25
C ILE A 334 7.84 9.47 1.41
N ILE A 335 6.69 8.89 1.71
CA ILE A 335 6.53 8.04 2.90
C ILE A 335 5.75 6.76 2.60
N GLY A 336 5.83 5.83 3.55
CA GLY A 336 5.15 4.55 3.46
C GLY A 336 5.77 3.60 2.43
N ASP A 337 4.96 2.77 1.82
CA ASP A 337 5.45 1.66 0.99
C ASP A 337 6.12 2.08 -0.31
N ALA A 338 5.96 3.33 -0.74
CA ALA A 338 6.62 3.87 -1.93
C ALA A 338 8.14 4.06 -1.79
N VAL A 339 8.64 4.07 -0.54
CA VAL A 339 10.06 4.30 -0.23
C VAL A 339 10.89 3.08 -0.62
N GLY A 340 12.06 3.33 -1.19
CA GLY A 340 13.04 2.33 -1.60
C GLY A 340 13.97 1.91 -0.46
N LYS A 341 15.25 1.86 -0.77
CA LYS A 341 16.31 1.41 0.13
C LYS A 341 16.49 2.38 1.31
N ALA A 342 16.45 1.84 2.52
CA ALA A 342 16.66 2.61 3.75
C ALA A 342 18.09 2.49 4.28
N SER A 343 18.76 1.36 4.02
CA SER A 343 20.12 1.09 4.46
C SER A 343 20.81 0.08 3.54
N GLU A 344 22.12 0.24 3.37
CA GLU A 344 22.95 -0.75 2.68
C GLU A 344 23.06 -2.06 3.46
N LEU A 345 22.81 -2.01 4.78
CA LEU A 345 23.02 -3.15 5.67
C LEU A 345 21.83 -4.12 5.73
N PHE A 346 20.59 -3.62 5.50
CA PHE A 346 19.38 -4.47 5.55
C PHE A 346 18.41 -4.21 4.39
N GLY A 347 18.71 -3.27 3.50
CA GLY A 347 17.87 -2.93 2.37
C GLY A 347 16.77 -1.92 2.73
N TRP A 348 15.53 -2.35 2.83
CA TRP A 348 14.35 -1.50 3.00
C TRP A 348 13.59 -1.81 4.30
N TYR A 349 12.89 -0.81 4.81
CA TYR A 349 11.93 -1.03 5.88
C TYR A 349 10.80 -1.96 5.42
N PRO A 350 10.20 -2.77 6.31
CA PRO A 350 8.98 -3.50 5.99
C PRO A 350 7.91 -2.55 5.45
N LYS A 351 7.31 -2.88 4.32
CA LYS A 351 6.24 -2.08 3.71
C LYS A 351 4.91 -2.41 4.40
N SER A 352 4.72 -1.85 5.61
CA SER A 352 3.60 -2.13 6.50
C SER A 352 2.84 -0.86 6.88
N GLY A 353 1.60 -1.01 7.35
CA GLY A 353 0.82 0.09 7.90
C GLY A 353 1.51 0.73 9.12
N HIS A 354 2.15 -0.07 9.96
CA HIS A 354 2.91 0.40 11.13
C HIS A 354 4.05 1.34 10.71
N VAL A 355 4.94 0.88 9.83
CA VAL A 355 6.05 1.71 9.32
C VAL A 355 5.51 2.95 8.61
N ALA A 356 4.44 2.84 7.83
CA ALA A 356 3.84 3.98 7.16
C ALA A 356 3.32 5.04 8.16
N ASN A 357 2.70 4.62 9.27
CA ASN A 357 2.32 5.53 10.36
C ASN A 357 3.55 6.18 11.00
N ARG A 358 4.58 5.40 11.37
CA ARG A 358 5.81 5.94 11.98
C ARG A 358 6.51 6.95 11.07
N LEU A 359 6.69 6.61 9.80
CA LEU A 359 7.26 7.54 8.81
C LEU A 359 6.37 8.78 8.64
N GLY A 360 5.06 8.66 8.72
CA GLY A 360 4.12 9.78 8.69
C GLY A 360 4.33 10.74 9.87
N ARG A 361 4.48 10.23 11.09
CA ARG A 361 4.77 11.04 12.28
C ARG A 361 6.13 11.75 12.18
N ILE A 362 7.15 11.02 11.74
CA ILE A 362 8.50 11.58 11.54
C ILE A 362 8.47 12.66 10.46
N ALA A 363 7.86 12.39 9.29
CA ALA A 363 7.78 13.37 8.21
C ALA A 363 7.07 14.67 8.63
N ALA A 364 5.94 14.57 9.34
CA ALA A 364 5.26 15.75 9.87
C ALA A 364 6.18 16.59 10.77
N ARG A 365 6.95 15.95 11.65
CA ARG A 365 7.94 16.61 12.50
C ARG A 365 9.05 17.28 11.68
N GLN A 366 9.58 16.60 10.69
CA GLN A 366 10.66 17.15 9.84
C GLN A 366 10.16 18.31 8.96
N ILE A 367 8.93 18.25 8.46
CA ILE A 367 8.32 19.35 7.72
C ILE A 367 8.20 20.59 8.61
N VAL A 368 7.70 20.44 9.84
CA VAL A 368 7.59 21.55 10.81
C VAL A 368 8.99 22.10 11.19
N ASN A 369 9.96 21.22 11.43
CA ASN A 369 11.34 21.66 11.67
C ASN A 369 11.89 22.50 10.51
N ARG A 370 11.68 22.06 9.28
CA ARG A 370 12.08 22.83 8.10
C ARG A 370 11.39 24.19 8.00
N MET A 371 10.08 24.25 8.26
CA MET A 371 9.32 25.52 8.29
C MET A 371 9.89 26.50 9.30
N GLN A 372 10.38 25.99 10.43
CA GLN A 372 10.94 26.77 11.53
C GLN A 372 12.46 27.01 11.40
N GLY A 373 13.10 26.56 10.32
CA GLY A 373 14.54 26.67 10.14
C GLY A 373 15.38 25.83 11.12
N LYS A 374 14.78 24.81 11.72
CA LYS A 374 15.43 23.88 12.65
C LYS A 374 16.10 22.72 11.94
N ALA A 375 17.10 22.13 12.58
CA ALA A 375 17.70 20.89 12.12
C ALA A 375 16.69 19.73 12.20
N PHE A 376 16.89 18.70 11.37
CA PHE A 376 16.10 17.48 11.43
C PHE A 376 16.44 16.64 12.64
N ASP A 377 15.41 16.12 13.30
CA ASP A 377 15.57 15.18 14.40
C ASP A 377 16.02 13.80 13.88
N LYS A 378 16.96 13.16 14.57
CA LYS A 378 17.41 11.79 14.22
C LYS A 378 16.41 10.75 14.73
N LEU A 379 15.27 10.66 14.05
CA LEU A 379 14.18 9.72 14.37
C LEU A 379 14.14 8.60 13.35
N LEU A 380 13.88 7.39 13.82
CA LEU A 380 13.69 6.19 12.98
C LEU A 380 12.36 5.53 13.30
N PRO A 381 11.76 4.82 12.34
CA PRO A 381 10.56 4.04 12.61
C PRO A 381 10.89 2.83 13.49
N ASP A 382 9.86 2.18 13.98
CA ASP A 382 9.85 0.81 14.48
C ASP A 382 8.79 0.02 13.72
N ASN A 383 8.72 -1.30 13.89
CA ASN A 383 7.67 -2.10 13.28
C ASN A 383 7.35 -3.35 14.07
N LEU A 384 6.08 -3.52 14.41
CA LEU A 384 5.52 -4.75 14.93
C LEU A 384 4.58 -5.35 13.89
N CYS A 385 4.69 -6.66 13.67
CA CYS A 385 3.76 -7.42 12.86
C CYS A 385 3.26 -8.62 13.64
N TYR A 386 1.97 -8.59 14.00
CA TYR A 386 1.23 -9.74 14.52
C TYR A 386 0.59 -10.48 13.35
N MET A 387 0.75 -11.79 13.29
CA MET A 387 0.19 -12.61 12.23
C MET A 387 -0.59 -13.77 12.82
N PHE A 388 -1.87 -13.89 12.46
CA PHE A 388 -2.68 -15.01 12.88
C PHE A 388 -2.28 -16.28 12.13
N VAL A 389 -2.10 -17.35 12.89
CA VAL A 389 -1.83 -18.69 12.37
C VAL A 389 -3.02 -19.62 12.55
N ASN A 390 -3.94 -19.32 13.48
CA ASN A 390 -5.15 -20.09 13.75
C ASN A 390 -6.31 -19.15 14.08
N GLY A 391 -7.51 -19.50 13.67
CA GLY A 391 -8.72 -18.70 13.92
C GLY A 391 -9.59 -19.24 15.08
N ASN A 392 -9.38 -20.48 15.52
CA ASN A 392 -10.08 -21.03 16.70
C ASN A 392 -9.29 -22.26 17.27
N PRO A 393 -8.67 -22.13 18.46
CA PRO A 393 -8.48 -20.88 19.19
C PRO A 393 -7.75 -19.85 18.34
N ILE A 394 -7.97 -18.56 18.63
CA ILE A 394 -7.22 -17.50 17.93
C ILE A 394 -5.79 -17.51 18.46
N GLU A 395 -4.84 -17.76 17.56
CA GLU A 395 -3.41 -17.82 17.86
C GLU A 395 -2.61 -16.99 16.84
N ALA A 396 -1.59 -16.29 17.34
CA ALA A 396 -0.71 -15.47 16.51
C ALA A 396 0.77 -15.72 16.82
N ILE A 397 1.60 -15.27 15.91
CA ILE A 397 3.05 -15.13 16.01
C ILE A 397 3.41 -13.66 15.79
N LEU A 398 4.61 -13.23 16.24
CA LEU A 398 5.03 -11.83 16.21
C LEU A 398 6.45 -11.68 15.68
N VAL A 399 6.67 -10.65 14.86
CA VAL A 399 8.01 -10.14 14.55
C VAL A 399 8.13 -8.66 14.92
N ASP A 400 9.21 -8.32 15.64
CA ASP A 400 9.57 -6.97 16.08
C ASP A 400 10.84 -6.51 15.35
N PHE A 401 10.75 -5.37 14.66
CA PHE A 401 11.87 -4.71 13.98
C PHE A 401 12.19 -3.40 14.68
N GLN A 402 13.43 -3.28 15.15
CA GLN A 402 13.97 -2.07 15.77
C GLN A 402 15.12 -1.50 14.94
N TYR A 403 15.21 -0.19 14.87
CA TYR A 403 16.22 0.50 14.08
C TYR A 403 16.97 1.52 14.93
N LYS A 404 18.27 1.63 14.70
CA LYS A 404 19.12 2.64 15.35
C LYS A 404 20.26 3.07 14.43
N PHE A 405 20.81 4.25 14.67
CA PHE A 405 22.07 4.64 14.06
C PHE A 405 23.23 3.97 14.79
N ASN A 406 24.19 3.42 14.04
CA ASN A 406 25.45 2.93 14.61
C ASN A 406 26.47 4.11 14.75
N SER A 407 27.68 3.79 15.22
CA SER A 407 28.76 4.77 15.39
C SER A 407 29.22 5.45 14.09
N GLU A 408 28.98 4.82 12.95
CA GLU A 408 29.28 5.35 11.61
C GLU A 408 28.13 6.18 11.03
N GLY A 409 27.02 6.35 11.77
CA GLY A 409 25.82 7.04 11.30
C GLY A 409 24.97 6.24 10.31
N LYS A 410 25.26 4.95 10.10
CA LYS A 410 24.45 4.04 9.29
C LYS A 410 23.29 3.47 10.08
N ILE A 411 22.15 3.26 9.42
CA ILE A 411 21.00 2.63 10.06
C ILE A 411 21.21 1.12 10.10
N VAL A 412 21.11 0.55 11.30
CA VAL A 412 21.15 -0.90 11.55
C VAL A 412 19.79 -1.39 12.03
N GLN A 413 19.48 -2.66 11.74
CA GLN A 413 18.24 -3.33 12.10
C GLN A 413 18.51 -4.41 13.14
N THR A 414 17.61 -4.53 14.11
CA THR A 414 17.49 -5.70 14.99
C THR A 414 16.12 -6.32 14.75
N VAL A 415 16.08 -7.64 14.59
CA VAL A 415 14.84 -8.39 14.40
C VAL A 415 14.70 -9.40 15.53
N LYS A 416 13.52 -9.42 16.15
CA LYS A 416 13.14 -10.46 17.13
C LYS A 416 11.91 -11.19 16.59
N GLU A 417 11.96 -12.49 16.56
CA GLU A 417 10.89 -13.35 16.07
C GLU A 417 10.36 -14.22 17.20
N TYR A 418 9.04 -14.23 17.37
CA TYR A 418 8.31 -15.01 18.37
C TYR A 418 7.47 -16.03 17.61
N HIS A 419 7.98 -17.24 17.51
CA HIS A 419 7.46 -18.30 16.63
C HIS A 419 6.35 -19.14 17.26
N GLU A 420 6.24 -19.13 18.59
CA GLU A 420 5.22 -19.90 19.31
C GLU A 420 3.83 -19.37 18.99
N HIS A 421 2.90 -20.27 18.71
CA HIS A 421 1.51 -19.95 18.48
C HIS A 421 0.85 -19.55 19.82
N ASP A 422 0.56 -18.28 20.00
CA ASP A 422 0.13 -17.71 21.28
C ASP A 422 -1.20 -16.96 21.17
N VAL A 423 -2.13 -17.32 22.04
CA VAL A 423 -3.44 -16.64 22.18
C VAL A 423 -3.28 -15.20 22.69
N ASN A 424 -2.26 -14.93 23.52
CA ASN A 424 -2.04 -13.59 24.06
C ASN A 424 -1.52 -12.65 22.97
N LEU A 425 -0.61 -13.10 22.09
CA LEU A 425 -0.17 -12.33 20.94
C LEU A 425 -1.34 -11.97 20.02
N ALA A 426 -2.33 -12.86 19.87
CA ALA A 426 -3.53 -12.55 19.12
C ALA A 426 -4.40 -11.49 19.77
N LYS A 427 -4.50 -11.46 21.11
CA LYS A 427 -5.17 -10.38 21.85
C LYS A 427 -4.41 -9.06 21.73
N GLU A 428 -3.10 -9.10 21.84
CA GLU A 428 -2.23 -7.93 21.68
C GLU A 428 -2.36 -7.30 20.30
N ASP A 429 -2.56 -8.09 19.23
CA ASP A 429 -2.79 -7.58 17.88
C ASP A 429 -4.03 -6.67 17.79
N PHE A 430 -5.12 -7.03 18.47
CA PHE A 430 -6.31 -6.16 18.52
C PHE A 430 -6.02 -4.86 19.26
N VAL A 431 -5.38 -4.93 20.44
CA VAL A 431 -5.01 -3.74 21.23
C VAL A 431 -4.05 -2.85 20.43
N TRP A 432 -3.06 -3.45 19.78
CA TRP A 432 -2.13 -2.75 18.90
C TRP A 432 -2.87 -2.04 17.75
N PHE A 433 -3.77 -2.75 17.07
CA PHE A 433 -4.51 -2.17 15.94
C PHE A 433 -5.39 -1.01 16.40
N GLU A 434 -6.10 -1.16 17.49
CA GLU A 434 -6.95 -0.11 18.06
C GLU A 434 -6.16 1.13 18.42
N GLY A 435 -5.07 0.98 19.17
CA GLY A 435 -4.21 2.10 19.53
C GLY A 435 -3.56 2.79 18.34
N MET A 436 -3.17 2.02 17.31
CA MET A 436 -2.64 2.58 16.07
C MET A 436 -3.72 3.30 15.26
N ALA A 437 -4.94 2.75 15.19
CA ALA A 437 -6.05 3.32 14.45
C ALA A 437 -6.55 4.61 15.09
N GLU A 438 -6.69 4.66 16.42
CA GLU A 438 -7.04 5.88 17.17
C GLU A 438 -6.06 7.02 16.94
N ASP A 439 -4.80 6.70 16.65
CA ASP A 439 -3.77 7.70 16.40
C ASP A 439 -4.06 8.57 15.17
N PHE A 440 -4.84 8.11 14.19
CA PHE A 440 -5.09 8.87 12.96
C PHE A 440 -6.51 8.73 12.38
N LEU A 441 -7.38 7.97 13.02
CA LEU A 441 -8.79 7.80 12.63
C LEU A 441 -9.73 8.35 13.70
N ASP A 442 -10.97 8.57 13.34
CA ASP A 442 -12.07 8.76 14.27
C ASP A 442 -12.76 7.42 14.47
N ARG A 443 -12.69 6.89 15.68
CA ARG A 443 -13.33 5.61 16.04
C ARG A 443 -14.49 5.77 17.03
N GLY A 444 -15.00 7.01 17.17
CA GLY A 444 -16.18 7.31 17.97
C GLY A 444 -15.83 7.61 19.41
#